data_a78c7964ae88de3d1f5af2215b437c25
#
_entry.id   a78c7964ae88de3d1f5af2215b437c25
#
_cell.length_a   1.000
_cell.length_b   1.000
_cell.length_c   1.000
_cell.angle_alpha   90.00
_cell.angle_beta   90.00
_cell.angle_gamma   90.00
#
_symmetry.space_group_name_H-M   'P 1'
#
loop_
_entity.id
_entity.type
_entity.pdbx_description
1 polymer ?
#
loop_
_entity_poly.entity_id
_entity_poly.type
_entity_poly.pdbx_seq_one_letter_code
_entity_poly.pdbx_strand_id
1 'polypeptide(L)'
;MEPREDNQPTPDGELTLRLIPSRCDANAHGDISGGWVVAQMDLAAETVASQMAEGRVATMAVEQMAFMSPIRVGAAVCLYTRLIEIGTSSIRIGIEVWSRNPTEDHRRKVVDAEFVYVAIDEKGRIRRVPR
;
A
#
# COMPACT_ATOMS: atom_id res chain seq x y z
N MET A 1 -34.18 -3.53 -8.39
CA MET A 1 -32.86 -4.14 -8.21
C MET A 1 -32.59 -4.24 -6.72
N GLU A 2 -32.42 -5.44 -6.25
CA GLU A 2 -32.14 -5.62 -4.84
C GLU A 2 -30.79 -5.01 -4.47
N PRO A 3 -30.69 -4.29 -3.35
CA PRO A 3 -29.39 -3.84 -2.90
C PRO A 3 -28.52 -5.07 -2.67
N ARG A 4 -27.30 -5.02 -3.18
CA ARG A 4 -26.31 -6.04 -2.87
C ARG A 4 -26.19 -6.14 -1.37
N GLU A 5 -26.43 -7.32 -0.84
CA GLU A 5 -25.99 -7.59 0.50
C GLU A 5 -24.47 -7.45 0.49
N ASP A 6 -24.00 -6.54 1.28
CA ASP A 6 -22.60 -6.17 1.31
C ASP A 6 -21.81 -7.16 2.18
N ASN A 7 -21.78 -8.43 1.72
CA ASN A 7 -20.98 -9.48 2.35
C ASN A 7 -19.60 -9.58 1.75
N GLN A 8 -19.29 -8.71 0.76
CA GLN A 8 -17.95 -8.70 0.18
C GLN A 8 -17.03 -7.86 1.05
N PRO A 9 -15.82 -8.37 1.30
CA PRO A 9 -14.84 -7.59 2.04
C PRO A 9 -14.54 -6.29 1.31
N THR A 10 -14.40 -5.22 2.08
CA THR A 10 -14.08 -3.90 1.57
C THR A 10 -12.71 -3.46 2.08
N PRO A 11 -11.98 -2.61 1.32
CA PRO A 11 -10.71 -2.09 1.80
C PRO A 11 -10.86 -1.31 3.10
N ASP A 12 -9.84 -1.43 3.94
CA ASP A 12 -9.70 -0.64 5.16
C ASP A 12 -8.68 0.46 4.90
N GLY A 13 -9.07 1.70 5.16
CA GLY A 13 -8.21 2.85 4.96
C GLY A 13 -8.65 3.76 3.82
N GLU A 14 -7.80 4.70 3.48
CA GLU A 14 -8.05 5.68 2.43
C GLU A 14 -7.32 5.31 1.15
N LEU A 15 -7.98 5.53 0.00
CA LEU A 15 -7.35 5.32 -1.29
C LEU A 15 -6.22 6.34 -1.46
N THR A 16 -5.00 5.84 -1.53
CA THR A 16 -3.81 6.70 -1.62
C THR A 16 -3.20 6.68 -3.01
N LEU A 17 -3.26 5.54 -3.70
CA LEU A 17 -2.68 5.38 -5.01
C LEU A 17 -3.55 4.44 -5.84
N ARG A 18 -3.79 4.81 -7.09
CA ARG A 18 -4.50 3.97 -8.04
C ARG A 18 -3.77 3.99 -9.37
N LEU A 19 -3.50 2.81 -9.92
CA LEU A 19 -2.77 2.72 -11.17
C LEU A 19 -3.08 1.41 -11.88
N ILE A 20 -2.69 1.35 -13.15
CA ILE A 20 -2.83 0.15 -13.96
C ILE A 20 -1.43 -0.28 -14.41
N PRO A 21 -0.92 -1.40 -13.92
CA PRO A 21 0.39 -1.87 -14.35
C PRO A 21 0.37 -2.34 -15.80
N SER A 22 1.49 -2.18 -16.46
CA SER A 22 1.65 -2.56 -17.86
C SER A 22 2.37 -3.92 -17.99
N ARG A 23 2.51 -4.38 -19.23
CA ARG A 23 3.24 -5.61 -19.52
C ARG A 23 4.70 -5.56 -19.08
N CYS A 24 5.31 -4.36 -19.04
CA CYS A 24 6.68 -4.18 -18.55
C CYS A 24 6.84 -4.59 -17.09
N ASP A 25 5.76 -4.55 -16.33
CA ASP A 25 5.75 -4.85 -14.90
C ASP A 25 5.43 -6.32 -14.62
N ALA A 26 5.18 -7.10 -15.68
CA ALA A 26 4.77 -8.48 -15.57
C ALA A 26 5.94 -9.45 -15.65
N ASN A 27 5.76 -10.61 -15.01
CA ASN A 27 6.66 -11.73 -15.16
C ASN A 27 6.33 -12.52 -16.45
N ALA A 28 7.07 -13.60 -16.70
CA ALA A 28 6.90 -14.43 -17.89
C ALA A 28 5.52 -15.09 -18.00
N HIS A 29 4.77 -15.17 -16.90
CA HIS A 29 3.46 -15.81 -16.85
C HIS A 29 2.29 -14.82 -16.97
N GLY A 30 2.59 -13.53 -17.18
CA GLY A 30 1.57 -12.50 -17.31
C GLY A 30 1.02 -11.96 -15.98
N ASP A 31 1.66 -12.28 -14.89
CA ASP A 31 1.34 -11.75 -13.57
C ASP A 31 2.30 -10.62 -13.22
N ILE A 32 1.78 -9.61 -12.53
CA ILE A 32 2.60 -8.48 -12.11
C ILE A 32 3.54 -8.95 -10.99
N SER A 33 4.81 -8.56 -11.08
CA SER A 33 5.82 -9.02 -10.12
C SER A 33 5.53 -8.51 -8.71
N GLY A 34 5.82 -9.34 -7.71
CA GLY A 34 5.68 -8.94 -6.31
C GLY A 34 6.53 -7.73 -5.95
N GLY A 35 7.74 -7.63 -6.55
CA GLY A 35 8.62 -6.48 -6.32
C GLY A 35 8.01 -5.17 -6.79
N TRP A 36 7.32 -5.18 -7.92
CA TRP A 36 6.59 -4.00 -8.39
C TRP A 36 5.52 -3.57 -7.37
N VAL A 37 4.77 -4.56 -6.86
CA VAL A 37 3.70 -4.29 -5.88
C VAL A 37 4.28 -3.68 -4.60
N VAL A 38 5.34 -4.26 -4.08
CA VAL A 38 6.00 -3.76 -2.85
C VAL A 38 6.53 -2.35 -3.05
N ALA A 39 7.09 -2.04 -4.22
CA ALA A 39 7.56 -0.69 -4.53
C ALA A 39 6.43 0.33 -4.50
N GLN A 40 5.25 -0.03 -5.03
CA GLN A 40 4.09 0.85 -4.98
C GLN A 40 3.56 1.01 -3.56
N MET A 41 3.59 -0.04 -2.77
CA MET A 41 3.18 0.01 -1.37
C MET A 41 4.07 0.97 -0.57
N ASP A 42 5.38 0.86 -0.76
CA ASP A 42 6.33 1.75 -0.09
C ASP A 42 6.11 3.20 -0.52
N LEU A 43 5.91 3.44 -1.81
CA LEU A 43 5.64 4.79 -2.31
C LEU A 43 4.39 5.39 -1.67
N ALA A 44 3.30 4.64 -1.64
CA ALA A 44 2.03 5.11 -1.06
C ALA A 44 2.18 5.38 0.44
N ALA A 45 2.77 4.46 1.19
CA ALA A 45 2.92 4.60 2.63
C ALA A 45 3.92 5.69 3.01
N GLU A 46 5.01 5.80 2.26
CA GLU A 46 6.01 6.84 2.49
C GLU A 46 5.41 8.23 2.30
N THR A 47 4.55 8.39 1.30
CA THR A 47 3.86 9.66 1.07
C THR A 47 3.05 10.09 2.30
N VAL A 48 2.31 9.16 2.88
CA VAL A 48 1.52 9.43 4.08
C VAL A 48 2.42 9.71 5.28
N ALA A 49 3.46 8.88 5.46
CA ALA A 49 4.38 9.03 6.57
C ALA A 49 5.12 10.38 6.51
N SER A 50 5.55 10.80 5.32
CA SER A 50 6.23 12.09 5.13
C SER A 50 5.33 13.26 5.50
N GLN A 51 4.05 13.19 5.15
CA GLN A 51 3.10 14.23 5.53
C GLN A 51 2.96 14.32 7.05
N MET A 52 2.86 13.19 7.71
CA MET A 52 2.74 13.13 9.17
C MET A 52 4.00 13.59 9.88
N ALA A 53 5.16 13.25 9.32
CA ALA A 53 6.44 13.63 9.86
C ALA A 53 6.83 15.07 9.53
N GLU A 54 6.09 15.72 8.63
CA GLU A 54 6.40 17.05 8.11
C GLU A 54 7.84 17.12 7.59
N GLY A 55 8.24 16.10 6.86
CA GLY A 55 9.58 16.03 6.30
C GLY A 55 10.00 14.60 5.95
N ARG A 56 11.29 14.41 5.87
CA ARG A 56 11.89 13.17 5.43
C ARG A 56 11.62 12.01 6.39
N VAL A 57 11.35 10.85 5.81
CA VAL A 57 11.24 9.59 6.54
C VAL A 57 12.09 8.54 5.83
N ALA A 58 12.45 7.50 6.57
CA ALA A 58 13.12 6.33 6.00
C ALA A 58 12.32 5.08 6.35
N THR A 59 12.25 4.16 5.42
CA THR A 59 11.61 2.87 5.65
C THR A 59 12.48 2.08 6.63
N MET A 60 11.88 1.68 7.75
CA MET A 60 12.59 0.97 8.80
C MET A 60 12.27 -0.53 8.79
N ALA A 61 11.02 -0.89 8.57
CA ALA A 61 10.60 -2.28 8.59
C ALA A 61 9.34 -2.48 7.74
N VAL A 62 9.23 -3.68 7.20
CA VAL A 62 8.02 -4.16 6.55
C VAL A 62 7.62 -5.43 7.30
N GLU A 63 6.41 -5.44 7.84
CA GLU A 63 5.96 -6.50 8.72
C GLU A 63 4.65 -7.11 8.24
N GLN A 64 4.45 -8.36 8.57
CA GLN A 64 3.19 -9.08 8.33
C GLN A 64 2.71 -9.02 6.88
N MET A 65 3.65 -9.02 5.93
CA MET A 65 3.30 -9.00 4.53
C MET A 65 2.84 -10.38 4.06
N ALA A 66 1.64 -10.44 3.53
CA ALA A 66 1.07 -11.68 3.00
C ALA A 66 0.42 -11.42 1.66
N PHE A 67 0.88 -12.13 0.62
CA PHE A 67 0.29 -12.10 -0.71
C PHE A 67 -0.82 -13.14 -0.80
N MET A 68 -2.00 -12.72 -1.22
CA MET A 68 -3.21 -13.57 -1.26
C MET A 68 -3.66 -13.91 -2.66
N SER A 69 -3.37 -13.05 -3.63
CA SER A 69 -3.76 -13.28 -5.01
C SER A 69 -2.84 -12.53 -5.97
N PRO A 70 -2.68 -13.04 -7.21
CA PRO A 70 -1.88 -12.36 -8.21
C PRO A 70 -2.61 -11.16 -8.82
N ILE A 71 -1.84 -10.23 -9.39
CA ILE A 71 -2.36 -9.14 -10.19
C ILE A 71 -2.09 -9.46 -11.66
N ARG A 72 -3.14 -9.43 -12.47
CA ARG A 72 -3.02 -9.67 -13.90
C ARG A 72 -2.75 -8.36 -14.63
N VAL A 73 -2.07 -8.45 -15.78
CA VAL A 73 -1.88 -7.30 -16.68
C VAL A 73 -3.25 -6.70 -17.04
N GLY A 74 -3.37 -5.39 -16.96
CA GLY A 74 -4.61 -4.68 -17.29
C GLY A 74 -5.55 -4.48 -16.12
N ALA A 75 -5.28 -5.10 -14.97
CA ALA A 75 -6.12 -4.89 -13.78
C ALA A 75 -5.88 -3.49 -13.21
N ALA A 76 -6.94 -2.89 -12.68
CA ALA A 76 -6.82 -1.67 -11.89
C ALA A 76 -6.35 -2.05 -10.48
N VAL A 77 -5.32 -1.38 -10.01
CA VAL A 77 -4.72 -1.66 -8.69
C VAL A 77 -4.93 -0.44 -7.80
N CYS A 78 -5.51 -0.66 -6.64
CA CYS A 78 -5.79 0.38 -5.67
C CYS A 78 -5.06 0.08 -4.37
N LEU A 79 -4.36 1.07 -3.85
CA LEU A 79 -3.61 0.96 -2.60
C LEU A 79 -4.27 1.84 -1.55
N TYR A 80 -4.63 1.23 -0.44
CA TYR A 80 -5.31 1.88 0.67
C TYR A 80 -4.38 1.93 1.86
N THR A 81 -4.29 3.08 2.49
CA THR A 81 -3.42 3.28 3.66
C THR A 81 -4.23 3.71 4.86
N ARG A 82 -3.78 3.30 6.03
CA ARG A 82 -4.33 3.76 7.30
C ARG A 82 -3.20 3.93 8.30
N LEU A 83 -3.33 4.95 9.13
CA LEU A 83 -2.39 5.16 10.22
C LEU A 83 -2.71 4.16 11.34
N ILE A 84 -1.71 3.41 11.77
CA ILE A 84 -1.86 2.46 12.87
C ILE A 84 -1.37 3.09 14.16
N GLU A 85 -0.15 3.67 14.15
CA GLU A 85 0.45 4.18 15.37
C GLU A 85 1.51 5.23 15.04
N ILE A 86 1.61 6.23 15.90
CA ILE A 86 2.71 7.19 15.87
C ILE A 86 3.48 7.05 17.17
N GLY A 87 4.75 6.64 17.08
CA GLY A 87 5.66 6.60 18.21
C GLY A 87 6.40 7.92 18.35
N THR A 88 7.46 7.92 19.16
CA THR A 88 8.28 9.13 19.34
C THR A 88 8.92 9.58 18.03
N SER A 89 9.50 8.64 17.29
CA SER A 89 10.19 8.91 16.02
C SER A 89 9.66 8.05 14.88
N SER A 90 8.72 7.14 15.15
CA SER A 90 8.25 6.17 14.20
C SER A 90 6.79 6.39 13.82
N ILE A 91 6.44 5.95 12.62
CA ILE A 91 5.09 6.00 12.09
C ILE A 91 4.81 4.64 11.46
N ARG A 92 3.74 3.99 11.92
CA ARG A 92 3.31 2.68 11.40
C ARG A 92 2.09 2.88 10.53
N ILE A 93 2.19 2.44 9.27
CA ILE A 93 1.15 2.56 8.26
C ILE A 93 0.72 1.16 7.83
N GLY A 94 -0.59 0.89 7.90
CA GLY A 94 -1.17 -0.30 7.32
C GLY A 94 -1.47 -0.05 5.85
N ILE A 95 -1.19 -1.04 5.00
CA ILE A 95 -1.41 -0.92 3.56
C ILE A 95 -2.14 -2.15 3.07
N GLU A 96 -3.21 -1.92 2.30
CA GLU A 96 -3.91 -2.97 1.58
C GLU A 96 -3.86 -2.67 0.09
N VAL A 97 -3.58 -3.69 -0.68
CA VAL A 97 -3.60 -3.60 -2.15
C VAL A 97 -4.76 -4.44 -2.66
N TRP A 98 -5.59 -3.84 -3.48
CA TRP A 98 -6.75 -4.48 -4.09
C TRP A 98 -6.68 -4.35 -5.60
N SER A 99 -7.14 -5.36 -6.30
CA SER A 99 -7.18 -5.34 -7.76
C SER A 99 -8.58 -5.66 -8.26
N ARG A 100 -8.88 -5.12 -9.44
CA ARG A 100 -10.09 -5.44 -10.18
C ARG A 100 -9.72 -5.70 -11.63
N ASN A 101 -10.01 -6.90 -12.13
CA ASN A 101 -9.83 -7.21 -13.53
C ASN A 101 -10.91 -6.48 -14.35
N PRO A 102 -10.57 -6.05 -15.60
CA PRO A 102 -11.52 -5.26 -16.40
C PRO A 102 -12.86 -5.94 -16.65
N THR A 103 -12.88 -7.26 -16.65
CA THR A 103 -14.08 -8.06 -16.95
C THR A 103 -14.81 -8.57 -15.72
N GLU A 104 -14.35 -8.21 -14.53
CA GLU A 104 -14.93 -8.67 -13.28
C GLU A 104 -15.58 -7.53 -12.51
N ASP A 105 -16.73 -7.82 -11.88
CA ASP A 105 -17.46 -6.82 -11.08
C ASP A 105 -16.95 -6.69 -9.66
N HIS A 106 -16.18 -7.66 -9.21
CA HIS A 106 -15.70 -7.67 -7.84
C HIS A 106 -14.20 -7.41 -7.78
N ARG A 107 -13.77 -6.84 -6.68
CA ARG A 107 -12.36 -6.59 -6.39
C ARG A 107 -11.81 -7.69 -5.50
N ARG A 108 -10.50 -7.89 -5.59
CA ARG A 108 -9.80 -8.90 -4.79
C ARG A 108 -8.70 -8.25 -3.99
N LYS A 109 -8.58 -8.68 -2.75
CA LYS A 109 -7.44 -8.29 -1.94
C LYS A 109 -6.21 -9.05 -2.40
N VAL A 110 -5.16 -8.31 -2.73
CA VAL A 110 -3.90 -8.87 -3.26
C VAL A 110 -2.91 -9.12 -2.14
N VAL A 111 -2.69 -8.12 -1.32
CA VAL A 111 -1.69 -8.17 -0.26
C VAL A 111 -2.05 -7.16 0.81
N ASP A 112 -1.68 -7.45 2.04
CA ASP A 112 -1.64 -6.45 3.10
C ASP A 112 -0.31 -6.52 3.84
N ALA A 113 0.05 -5.43 4.50
CA ALA A 113 1.28 -5.33 5.26
C ALA A 113 1.22 -4.12 6.19
N GLU A 114 2.19 -4.05 7.09
CA GLU A 114 2.45 -2.88 7.89
C GLU A 114 3.86 -2.39 7.59
N PHE A 115 3.95 -1.12 7.23
CA PHE A 115 5.23 -0.46 6.96
C PHE A 115 5.54 0.47 8.11
N VAL A 116 6.77 0.41 8.61
CA VAL A 116 7.21 1.29 9.69
C VAL A 116 8.25 2.24 9.12
N TYR A 117 8.01 3.52 9.34
CA TYR A 117 8.90 4.60 8.93
C TYR A 117 9.46 5.30 10.15
N VAL A 118 10.66 5.82 10.01
CA VAL A 118 11.27 6.66 11.04
C VAL A 118 11.50 8.05 10.47
N ALA A 119 11.12 9.06 11.25
CA ALA A 119 11.39 10.45 10.87
C ALA A 119 12.89 10.74 10.94
N ILE A 120 13.41 11.35 9.91
CA ILE A 120 14.84 11.70 9.84
C ILE A 120 15.02 13.16 9.48
N ASP A 121 16.14 13.73 9.92
CA ASP A 121 16.53 15.09 9.54
C ASP A 121 17.28 15.10 8.22
N GLU A 122 17.75 16.27 7.80
CA GLU A 122 18.45 16.43 6.53
C GLU A 122 19.77 15.65 6.47
N LYS A 123 20.33 15.32 7.62
CA LYS A 123 21.57 14.54 7.72
C LYS A 123 21.29 13.04 7.86
N GLY A 124 20.02 12.64 7.80
CA GLY A 124 19.63 11.25 7.94
C GLY A 124 19.56 10.76 9.37
N ARG A 125 19.59 11.65 10.36
CA ARG A 125 19.50 11.28 11.77
C ARG A 125 18.05 11.21 12.22
N ILE A 126 17.77 10.29 13.12
CA ILE A 126 16.42 10.12 13.67
C ILE A 126 16.02 11.39 14.42
N ARG A 127 14.81 11.84 14.21
CA ARG A 127 14.19 12.97 14.90
C ARG A 127 12.80 12.62 15.39
N ARG A 128 12.27 13.46 16.25
CA ARG A 128 10.91 13.25 16.76
C ARG A 128 9.87 13.59 15.69
N VAL A 129 8.79 12.82 15.67
CA VAL A 129 7.62 13.15 14.87
C VAL A 129 6.91 14.34 15.52
N PRO A 130 6.53 15.39 14.76
CA PRO A 130 5.77 16.51 15.32
C PRO A 130 4.44 16.04 15.90
N ARG A 131 4.01 16.72 16.96
CA ARG A 131 2.74 16.44 17.64
C ARG A 131 1.80 17.62 17.53
#